data_27bb7d82e0d98179b7bf5f01cb918d7a
#
_entry.id   27bb7d82e0d98179b7bf5f01cb918d7a
#
_cell.length_a   1.000
_cell.length_b   1.000
_cell.length_c   1.000
_cell.angle_alpha   90.00
_cell.angle_beta   90.00
_cell.angle_gamma   90.00
#
_symmetry.space_group_name_H-M   'P 1'
#
loop_
_entity.id
_entity.type
_entity.pdbx_description
1 polymer ?
#
loop_
_entity_poly.entity_id
_entity_poly.type
_entity_poly.pdbx_seq_one_letter_code
_entity_poly.pdbx_strand_id
1 'polypeptide(L)'
;MARTARAAEAAGFDVFQVGDHVGTELSPFVALAAAADASSTIRIGTLVLNNDLRHPVAVAQEVATLDRVSDGRVELGLGAGHSFPEYAAIGLAFDPPAVRKARLAEAIEILRPLLHGRKVDYTGTHYRVAAAQTLRPVQTRLPLLVGVNGASALAHAARHADTVALTMLGRTLEDGQHHEMRWEAERLDSTIGHIRSAAGDRWSQLELHALVQAVIVTETRAQVAEDLSGQLALRRSDVLATPFLCFGSPEEMAHHLLACRARWGISYFTVRDIEGFAPVMALVRSLDRAT
;
A
#
# COMPACT_ATOMS: atom_id res chain seq x y z
N MET A 1 -4.70 18.38 -2.20
CA MET A 1 -3.75 17.46 -2.84
C MET A 1 -2.52 18.18 -3.36
N ALA A 2 -2.61 19.16 -4.28
CA ALA A 2 -1.44 19.87 -4.83
C ALA A 2 -0.49 20.46 -3.76
N ARG A 3 -1.03 21.14 -2.74
CA ARG A 3 -0.22 21.66 -1.63
C ARG A 3 0.44 20.56 -0.80
N THR A 4 -0.28 19.50 -0.53
CA THR A 4 0.22 18.36 0.25
C THR A 4 1.33 17.62 -0.49
N ALA A 5 1.18 17.40 -1.81
CA ALA A 5 2.21 16.79 -2.63
C ALA A 5 3.51 17.62 -2.66
N ARG A 6 3.39 18.96 -2.84
CA ARG A 6 4.55 19.87 -2.74
C ARG A 6 5.22 19.85 -1.37
N ALA A 7 4.43 19.82 -0.29
CA ALA A 7 4.98 19.74 1.06
C ALA A 7 5.73 18.43 1.29
N ALA A 8 5.17 17.30 0.83
CA ALA A 8 5.81 15.99 0.91
C ALA A 8 7.12 15.96 0.08
N GLU A 9 7.10 16.49 -1.14
CA GLU A 9 8.29 16.60 -1.99
C GLU A 9 9.37 17.46 -1.34
N ALA A 10 9.01 18.65 -0.83
CA ALA A 10 9.92 19.56 -0.14
C ALA A 10 10.50 18.95 1.15
N ALA A 11 9.74 18.13 1.85
CA ALA A 11 10.19 17.37 3.02
C ALA A 11 11.05 16.15 2.64
N GLY A 12 11.17 15.83 1.34
CA GLY A 12 12.03 14.76 0.82
C GLY A 12 11.36 13.37 0.83
N PHE A 13 10.04 13.27 0.89
CA PHE A 13 9.36 11.99 0.71
C PHE A 13 9.53 11.47 -0.72
N ASP A 14 9.62 10.14 -0.86
CA ASP A 14 9.86 9.49 -2.16
C ASP A 14 8.57 9.30 -2.95
N VAL A 15 7.44 9.11 -2.25
CA VAL A 15 6.13 8.82 -2.87
C VAL A 15 5.00 9.55 -2.16
N PHE A 16 4.08 10.09 -2.93
CA PHE A 16 2.81 10.65 -2.48
C PHE A 16 1.66 9.74 -2.91
N GLN A 17 0.88 9.23 -1.95
CA GLN A 17 -0.18 8.27 -2.22
C GLN A 17 -1.55 8.79 -1.79
N VAL A 18 -2.60 8.33 -2.48
CA VAL A 18 -4.00 8.60 -2.15
C VAL A 18 -4.79 7.30 -2.03
N GLY A 19 -5.80 7.30 -1.16
CA GLY A 19 -6.77 6.21 -1.03
C GLY A 19 -7.85 6.24 -2.12
N ASP A 20 -8.80 5.29 -2.01
CA ASP A 20 -9.95 5.17 -2.92
C ASP A 20 -11.20 4.81 -2.11
N HIS A 21 -11.65 5.74 -1.28
CA HIS A 21 -12.84 5.61 -0.44
C HIS A 21 -13.98 6.49 -0.95
N VAL A 22 -15.04 5.86 -1.44
CA VAL A 22 -16.21 6.55 -2.01
C VAL A 22 -16.93 7.36 -0.93
N GLY A 23 -17.14 8.63 -1.22
CA GLY A 23 -17.90 9.55 -0.36
C GLY A 23 -17.06 10.25 0.72
N THR A 24 -15.88 9.77 1.06
CA THR A 24 -15.03 10.35 2.11
C THR A 24 -13.71 10.91 1.60
N GLU A 25 -13.22 10.43 0.47
CA GLU A 25 -11.95 10.85 -0.14
C GLU A 25 -12.15 11.43 -1.54
N LEU A 26 -11.13 12.09 -2.05
CA LEU A 26 -11.11 12.59 -3.43
C LEU A 26 -10.94 11.43 -4.41
N SER A 27 -11.52 11.59 -5.61
CA SER A 27 -11.26 10.63 -6.70
C SER A 27 -9.75 10.50 -6.95
N PRO A 28 -9.17 9.29 -6.85
CA PRO A 28 -7.72 9.11 -6.82
C PRO A 28 -7.03 9.64 -8.07
N PHE A 29 -7.52 9.35 -9.27
CA PHE A 29 -6.86 9.80 -10.50
C PHE A 29 -6.91 11.32 -10.68
N VAL A 30 -8.00 11.98 -10.28
CA VAL A 30 -8.11 13.44 -10.32
C VAL A 30 -7.16 14.07 -9.29
N ALA A 31 -7.12 13.52 -8.08
CA ALA A 31 -6.24 13.98 -7.02
C ALA A 31 -4.76 13.81 -7.39
N LEU A 32 -4.40 12.66 -7.98
CA LEU A 32 -3.03 12.38 -8.43
C LEU A 32 -2.62 13.22 -9.64
N ALA A 33 -3.52 13.53 -10.57
CA ALA A 33 -3.22 14.45 -11.67
C ALA A 33 -2.87 15.86 -11.13
N ALA A 34 -3.62 16.36 -10.15
CA ALA A 34 -3.33 17.62 -9.49
C ALA A 34 -2.01 17.58 -8.66
N ALA A 35 -1.67 16.42 -8.10
CA ALA A 35 -0.40 16.21 -7.41
C ALA A 35 0.77 16.17 -8.41
N ALA A 36 0.60 15.49 -9.55
CA ALA A 36 1.58 15.40 -10.63
C ALA A 36 1.98 16.77 -11.18
N ASP A 37 0.97 17.61 -11.45
CA ASP A 37 1.17 18.99 -11.95
C ASP A 37 1.88 19.89 -10.92
N ALA A 38 1.63 19.63 -9.63
CA ALA A 38 2.16 20.44 -8.54
C ALA A 38 3.55 20.04 -8.05
N SER A 39 4.12 18.92 -8.53
CA SER A 39 5.38 18.35 -8.08
C SER A 39 6.25 17.95 -9.27
N SER A 40 7.55 17.74 -9.04
CA SER A 40 8.51 17.51 -10.12
C SER A 40 9.22 16.16 -10.04
N THR A 41 9.44 15.64 -8.86
CA THR A 41 10.31 14.47 -8.61
C THR A 41 9.64 13.39 -7.80
N ILE A 42 8.75 13.76 -6.87
CA ILE A 42 8.05 12.79 -6.03
C ILE A 42 7.19 11.86 -6.87
N ARG A 43 7.27 10.57 -6.60
CA ARG A 43 6.38 9.59 -7.22
C ARG A 43 4.96 9.77 -6.68
N ILE A 44 4.00 9.40 -7.48
CA ILE A 44 2.58 9.50 -7.15
C ILE A 44 1.93 8.14 -7.30
N GLY A 45 1.02 7.79 -6.42
CA GLY A 45 0.41 6.47 -6.47
C GLY A 45 -0.89 6.34 -5.69
N THR A 46 -1.45 5.16 -5.74
CA THR A 46 -2.66 4.81 -4.98
C THR A 46 -2.32 3.85 -3.85
N LEU A 47 -2.95 4.04 -2.68
CA LEU A 47 -2.80 3.14 -1.53
C LEU A 47 -4.16 2.92 -0.87
N VAL A 48 -4.97 2.05 -1.42
CA VAL A 48 -4.89 1.34 -2.69
C VAL A 48 -6.20 1.55 -3.44
N LEU A 49 -6.21 1.42 -4.77
CA LEU A 49 -7.48 1.38 -5.50
C LEU A 49 -8.30 0.15 -5.07
N ASN A 50 -9.59 0.36 -4.86
CA ASN A 50 -10.54 -0.73 -4.75
C ASN A 50 -10.82 -1.31 -6.14
N ASN A 51 -10.36 -2.55 -6.37
CA ASN A 51 -10.47 -3.24 -7.66
C ASN A 51 -11.92 -3.36 -8.16
N ASP A 52 -12.89 -3.43 -7.25
CA ASP A 52 -14.29 -3.64 -7.61
C ASP A 52 -14.97 -2.38 -8.16
N LEU A 53 -14.37 -1.21 -8.00
CA LEU A 53 -14.94 0.06 -8.47
C LEU A 53 -14.66 0.35 -9.95
N ARG A 54 -13.68 -0.36 -10.58
CA ARG A 54 -13.26 -0.06 -11.95
C ARG A 54 -12.88 -1.33 -12.72
N HIS A 55 -13.17 -1.34 -14.01
CA HIS A 55 -12.70 -2.41 -14.89
C HIS A 55 -11.18 -2.32 -15.10
N PRO A 56 -10.39 -3.42 -15.05
CA PRO A 56 -8.93 -3.38 -15.12
C PRO A 56 -8.39 -2.73 -16.42
N VAL A 57 -9.07 -2.86 -17.54
CA VAL A 57 -8.66 -2.18 -18.80
C VAL A 57 -8.80 -0.66 -18.66
N ALA A 58 -9.86 -0.16 -17.99
CA ALA A 58 -10.03 1.27 -17.72
C ALA A 58 -8.93 1.77 -16.76
N VAL A 59 -8.63 1.01 -15.70
CA VAL A 59 -7.52 1.32 -14.78
C VAL A 59 -6.20 1.39 -15.54
N ALA A 60 -5.90 0.44 -16.42
CA ALA A 60 -4.67 0.48 -17.23
C ALA A 60 -4.59 1.74 -18.10
N GLN A 61 -5.70 2.18 -18.71
CA GLN A 61 -5.77 3.41 -19.49
C GLN A 61 -5.52 4.66 -18.63
N GLU A 62 -6.16 4.75 -17.46
CA GLU A 62 -6.03 5.88 -16.55
C GLU A 62 -4.60 5.98 -16.00
N VAL A 63 -4.03 4.84 -15.56
CA VAL A 63 -2.65 4.76 -15.06
C VAL A 63 -1.64 5.13 -16.13
N ALA A 64 -1.77 4.62 -17.35
CA ALA A 64 -0.85 4.95 -18.45
C ALA A 64 -0.96 6.43 -18.85
N THR A 65 -2.15 7.02 -18.77
CA THR A 65 -2.36 8.45 -19.01
C THR A 65 -1.66 9.27 -17.92
N LEU A 66 -1.88 8.92 -16.65
CA LEU A 66 -1.27 9.61 -15.52
C LEU A 66 0.26 9.48 -15.54
N ASP A 67 0.78 8.31 -15.94
CA ASP A 67 2.21 8.07 -16.07
C ASP A 67 2.85 9.00 -17.11
N ARG A 68 2.17 9.24 -18.24
CA ARG A 68 2.61 10.21 -19.24
C ARG A 68 2.51 11.65 -18.76
N VAL A 69 1.44 12.02 -18.07
CA VAL A 69 1.25 13.37 -17.51
C VAL A 69 2.29 13.68 -16.44
N SER A 70 2.70 12.69 -15.68
CA SER A 70 3.69 12.84 -14.60
C SER A 70 5.14 12.58 -15.02
N ASP A 71 5.40 12.32 -16.31
CA ASP A 71 6.72 11.96 -16.83
C ASP A 71 7.33 10.73 -16.12
N GLY A 72 6.55 9.65 -16.03
CA GLY A 72 7.01 8.35 -15.53
C GLY A 72 7.14 8.26 -14.00
N ARG A 73 6.31 8.96 -13.24
CA ARG A 73 6.36 8.96 -11.76
C ARG A 73 5.27 8.15 -11.07
N VAL A 74 4.47 7.37 -11.81
CA VAL A 74 3.33 6.63 -11.25
C VAL A 74 3.74 5.30 -10.64
N GLU A 75 3.11 4.93 -9.54
CA GLU A 75 2.96 3.56 -9.07
C GLU A 75 1.48 3.22 -8.86
N LEU A 76 1.10 1.99 -9.17
CA LEU A 76 -0.27 1.52 -9.01
C LEU A 76 -0.39 0.63 -7.79
N GLY A 77 -1.18 1.05 -6.80
CA GLY A 77 -1.58 0.21 -5.68
C GLY A 77 -2.98 -0.33 -5.85
N LEU A 78 -3.17 -1.63 -5.67
CA LEU A 78 -4.44 -2.34 -5.81
C LEU A 78 -4.79 -3.12 -4.55
N GLY A 79 -6.10 -3.16 -4.22
CA GLY A 79 -6.68 -3.97 -3.16
C GLY A 79 -8.03 -4.55 -3.54
N ALA A 80 -8.50 -5.54 -2.77
CA ALA A 80 -9.75 -6.24 -3.04
C ALA A 80 -11.02 -5.50 -2.53
N GLY A 81 -10.89 -4.31 -1.99
CA GLY A 81 -11.97 -3.60 -1.28
C GLY A 81 -12.27 -4.22 0.09
N HIS A 82 -12.79 -3.41 1.04
CA HIS A 82 -13.02 -3.90 2.41
C HIS A 82 -14.21 -3.25 3.14
N SER A 83 -14.69 -2.11 2.69
CA SER A 83 -15.69 -1.31 3.38
C SER A 83 -17.11 -1.61 2.88
N PHE A 84 -17.87 -2.43 3.60
CA PHE A 84 -19.27 -2.72 3.25
C PHE A 84 -20.12 -1.45 3.08
N PRO A 85 -20.04 -0.43 3.96
CA PRO A 85 -20.85 0.79 3.81
C PRO A 85 -20.64 1.51 2.48
N GLU A 86 -19.43 1.51 1.94
CA GLU A 86 -19.13 2.15 0.64
C GLU A 86 -19.80 1.40 -0.52
N TYR A 87 -19.76 0.07 -0.51
CA TYR A 87 -20.44 -0.75 -1.51
C TYR A 87 -21.95 -0.55 -1.45
N ALA A 88 -22.51 -0.54 -0.24
CA ALA A 88 -23.94 -0.30 -0.04
C ALA A 88 -24.37 1.08 -0.53
N ALA A 89 -23.58 2.12 -0.27
CA ALA A 89 -23.86 3.50 -0.66
C ALA A 89 -23.98 3.69 -2.18
N ILE A 90 -23.24 2.90 -2.97
CA ILE A 90 -23.27 2.98 -4.44
C ILE A 90 -24.08 1.84 -5.10
N GLY A 91 -24.75 1.00 -4.29
CA GLY A 91 -25.54 -0.11 -4.80
C GLY A 91 -24.71 -1.24 -5.42
N LEU A 92 -23.43 -1.36 -5.09
CA LEU A 92 -22.56 -2.43 -5.56
C LEU A 92 -22.66 -3.66 -4.61
N ALA A 93 -22.69 -4.86 -5.17
CA ALA A 93 -22.69 -6.09 -4.37
C ALA A 93 -21.37 -6.25 -3.60
N PHE A 94 -21.46 -6.47 -2.29
CA PHE A 94 -20.31 -6.77 -1.45
C PHE A 94 -20.11 -8.28 -1.36
N ASP A 95 -19.48 -8.84 -2.37
CA ASP A 95 -19.21 -10.27 -2.44
C ASP A 95 -18.32 -10.77 -1.28
N PRO A 96 -18.36 -12.07 -0.95
CA PRO A 96 -17.47 -12.66 0.03
C PRO A 96 -15.98 -12.35 -0.27
N PRO A 97 -15.13 -12.23 0.75
CA PRO A 97 -13.71 -11.90 0.55
C PRO A 97 -12.96 -12.80 -0.42
N ALA A 98 -13.32 -14.08 -0.50
CA ALA A 98 -12.71 -15.02 -1.44
C ALA A 98 -13.00 -14.64 -2.89
N VAL A 99 -14.22 -14.22 -3.20
CA VAL A 99 -14.65 -13.79 -4.55
C VAL A 99 -13.94 -12.49 -4.94
N ARG A 100 -13.91 -11.49 -4.05
CA ARG A 100 -13.23 -10.21 -4.30
C ARG A 100 -11.73 -10.38 -4.51
N LYS A 101 -11.07 -11.26 -3.75
CA LYS A 101 -9.65 -11.61 -3.93
C LYS A 101 -9.38 -12.36 -5.25
N ALA A 102 -10.28 -13.26 -5.66
CA ALA A 102 -10.18 -13.94 -6.94
C ALA A 102 -10.33 -12.94 -8.10
N ARG A 103 -11.27 -12.01 -7.99
CA ARG A 103 -11.46 -10.91 -8.96
C ARG A 103 -10.21 -10.02 -9.06
N LEU A 104 -9.60 -9.67 -7.93
CA LEU A 104 -8.33 -8.92 -7.91
C LEU A 104 -7.19 -9.71 -8.58
N ALA A 105 -7.11 -11.01 -8.36
CA ALA A 105 -6.08 -11.85 -8.99
C ALA A 105 -6.20 -11.83 -10.53
N GLU A 106 -7.41 -12.01 -11.06
CA GLU A 106 -7.66 -11.88 -12.51
C GLU A 106 -7.36 -10.48 -13.04
N ALA A 107 -7.69 -9.43 -12.28
CA ALA A 107 -7.39 -8.05 -12.66
C ALA A 107 -5.87 -7.81 -12.78
N ILE A 108 -5.07 -8.36 -11.87
CA ILE A 108 -3.60 -8.27 -11.91
C ILE A 108 -3.06 -8.95 -13.18
N GLU A 109 -3.59 -10.10 -13.58
CA GLU A 109 -3.19 -10.81 -14.80
C GLU A 109 -3.50 -10.01 -16.07
N ILE A 110 -4.59 -9.23 -16.07
CA ILE A 110 -4.97 -8.33 -17.17
C ILE A 110 -4.10 -7.06 -17.17
N LEU A 111 -3.91 -6.45 -15.98
CA LEU A 111 -3.19 -5.19 -15.83
C LEU A 111 -1.72 -5.30 -16.18
N ARG A 112 -1.03 -6.33 -15.69
CA ARG A 112 0.40 -6.49 -15.89
C ARG A 112 0.83 -6.38 -17.36
N PRO A 113 0.27 -7.14 -18.30
CA PRO A 113 0.65 -7.01 -19.72
C PRO A 113 0.22 -5.66 -20.33
N LEU A 114 -0.94 -5.09 -19.95
CA LEU A 114 -1.39 -3.78 -20.44
C LEU A 114 -0.42 -2.67 -20.00
N LEU A 115 0.02 -2.68 -18.74
CA LEU A 115 1.00 -1.72 -18.22
C LEU A 115 2.41 -1.86 -18.84
N HIS A 116 2.67 -2.98 -19.55
CA HIS A 116 3.85 -3.14 -20.40
C HIS A 116 3.58 -2.81 -21.89
N GLY A 117 2.40 -2.24 -22.19
CA GLY A 117 2.00 -1.88 -23.57
C GLY A 117 1.68 -3.07 -24.46
N ARG A 118 1.41 -4.25 -23.88
CA ARG A 118 1.03 -5.46 -24.63
C ARG A 118 -0.48 -5.55 -24.80
N LYS A 119 -0.90 -6.15 -25.92
CA LYS A 119 -2.30 -6.51 -26.16
C LYS A 119 -2.69 -7.70 -25.28
N VAL A 120 -3.93 -7.70 -24.80
CA VAL A 120 -4.46 -8.73 -23.89
C VAL A 120 -5.73 -9.33 -24.45
N ASP A 121 -5.73 -10.66 -24.51
CA ASP A 121 -6.91 -11.50 -24.59
C ASP A 121 -7.00 -12.30 -23.29
N TYR A 122 -8.13 -12.23 -22.58
CA TYR A 122 -8.33 -12.88 -21.30
C TYR A 122 -9.74 -13.42 -21.17
N THR A 123 -9.85 -14.64 -20.65
CA THR A 123 -11.14 -15.24 -20.31
C THR A 123 -11.00 -15.92 -18.96
N GLY A 124 -11.57 -15.29 -17.93
CA GLY A 124 -11.61 -15.79 -16.54
C GLY A 124 -13.03 -15.96 -16.05
N THR A 125 -13.15 -16.12 -14.76
CA THR A 125 -14.44 -16.22 -14.05
C THR A 125 -15.09 -14.85 -13.90
N HIS A 126 -14.29 -13.81 -13.67
CA HIS A 126 -14.76 -12.46 -13.34
C HIS A 126 -14.62 -11.48 -14.50
N TYR A 127 -13.64 -11.69 -15.37
CA TYR A 127 -13.40 -10.80 -16.51
C TYR A 127 -13.31 -11.55 -17.83
N ARG A 128 -13.81 -10.88 -18.87
CA ARG A 128 -13.58 -11.28 -20.25
C ARG A 128 -13.09 -10.06 -21.02
N VAL A 129 -11.89 -10.17 -21.61
CA VAL A 129 -11.24 -9.10 -22.37
C VAL A 129 -10.85 -9.67 -23.72
N ALA A 130 -11.24 -8.97 -24.79
CA ALA A 130 -10.94 -9.38 -26.16
C ALA A 130 -10.07 -8.31 -26.82
N ALA A 131 -8.86 -8.67 -27.18
CA ALA A 131 -7.92 -7.85 -27.93
C ALA A 131 -7.69 -6.42 -27.34
N ALA A 132 -7.80 -6.28 -26.00
CA ALA A 132 -7.62 -4.97 -25.37
C ALA A 132 -6.17 -4.49 -25.46
N GLN A 133 -6.02 -3.23 -25.80
CA GLN A 133 -4.75 -2.52 -25.79
C GLN A 133 -5.00 -1.10 -25.29
N THR A 134 -4.13 -0.60 -24.42
CA THR A 134 -4.21 0.75 -23.88
C THR A 134 -3.01 1.57 -24.32
N LEU A 135 -3.02 2.84 -23.98
CA LEU A 135 -1.84 3.70 -24.12
C LEU A 135 -0.65 3.05 -23.38
N ARG A 136 0.53 3.08 -23.98
CA ARG A 136 1.73 2.58 -23.34
C ARG A 136 2.23 3.60 -22.30
N PRO A 137 2.52 3.20 -21.04
CA PRO A 137 3.20 4.04 -20.06
C PRO A 137 4.56 4.53 -20.57
N VAL A 138 5.07 5.61 -19.98
CA VAL A 138 6.45 6.09 -20.18
C VAL A 138 7.43 5.12 -19.53
N GLN A 139 7.10 4.67 -18.33
CA GLN A 139 7.91 3.67 -17.62
C GLN A 139 7.92 2.34 -18.37
N THR A 140 9.10 1.74 -18.54
CA THR A 140 9.23 0.38 -19.08
C THR A 140 8.68 -0.68 -18.13
N ARG A 141 8.72 -0.40 -16.84
CA ARG A 141 8.14 -1.23 -15.75
C ARG A 141 7.46 -0.30 -14.75
N LEU A 142 6.16 -0.15 -14.87
CA LEU A 142 5.34 0.58 -13.92
C LEU A 142 5.17 -0.26 -12.65
N PRO A 143 5.56 0.23 -11.45
CA PRO A 143 5.47 -0.53 -10.22
C PRO A 143 4.02 -0.84 -9.84
N LEU A 144 3.80 -2.07 -9.39
CA LEU A 144 2.53 -2.56 -8.90
C LEU A 144 2.65 -2.94 -7.43
N LEU A 145 1.96 -2.21 -6.57
CA LEU A 145 1.77 -2.52 -5.17
C LEU A 145 0.44 -3.28 -5.00
N VAL A 146 0.44 -4.36 -4.23
CA VAL A 146 -0.78 -5.11 -3.92
C VAL A 146 -0.98 -5.22 -2.41
N GLY A 147 -2.11 -4.68 -1.93
CA GLY A 147 -2.53 -4.75 -0.53
C GLY A 147 -3.60 -5.83 -0.33
N VAL A 148 -3.24 -6.94 0.31
CA VAL A 148 -4.14 -8.08 0.54
C VAL A 148 -3.84 -8.80 1.85
N ASN A 149 -4.82 -9.59 2.31
CA ASN A 149 -4.70 -10.49 3.46
C ASN A 149 -5.02 -11.93 3.08
N GLY A 150 -4.47 -12.85 3.87
CA GLY A 150 -4.67 -14.30 3.75
C GLY A 150 -3.70 -14.97 2.78
N ALA A 151 -3.35 -16.21 3.11
CA ALA A 151 -2.23 -16.94 2.53
C ALA A 151 -2.26 -17.01 1.00
N SER A 152 -3.39 -17.38 0.41
CA SER A 152 -3.51 -17.53 -1.05
C SER A 152 -3.34 -16.21 -1.80
N ALA A 153 -3.95 -15.11 -1.30
CA ALA A 153 -3.85 -13.79 -1.93
C ALA A 153 -2.44 -13.19 -1.76
N LEU A 154 -1.83 -13.36 -0.59
CA LEU A 154 -0.42 -12.98 -0.36
C LEU A 154 0.54 -13.75 -1.26
N ALA A 155 0.33 -15.06 -1.44
CA ALA A 155 1.13 -15.85 -2.36
C ALA A 155 0.97 -15.41 -3.82
N HIS A 156 -0.24 -15.01 -4.24
CA HIS A 156 -0.47 -14.44 -5.57
C HIS A 156 0.24 -13.09 -5.71
N ALA A 157 0.08 -12.18 -4.74
CA ALA A 157 0.77 -10.88 -4.72
C ALA A 157 2.30 -11.07 -4.79
N ALA A 158 2.87 -11.97 -4.00
CA ALA A 158 4.31 -12.27 -3.99
C ALA A 158 4.86 -12.69 -5.37
N ARG A 159 4.05 -13.37 -6.18
CA ARG A 159 4.43 -13.80 -7.54
C ARG A 159 4.28 -12.71 -8.59
N HIS A 160 3.37 -11.77 -8.40
CA HIS A 160 2.95 -10.85 -9.45
C HIS A 160 3.19 -9.36 -9.13
N ALA A 161 3.24 -8.95 -7.87
CA ALA A 161 3.49 -7.56 -7.48
C ALA A 161 4.99 -7.21 -7.45
N ASP A 162 5.29 -5.91 -7.48
CA ASP A 162 6.62 -5.37 -7.17
C ASP A 162 6.72 -5.06 -5.68
N THR A 163 5.62 -4.63 -5.07
CA THR A 163 5.51 -4.35 -3.64
C THR A 163 4.31 -5.08 -3.05
N VAL A 164 4.49 -5.77 -1.92
CA VAL A 164 3.39 -6.33 -1.13
C VAL A 164 3.14 -5.43 0.07
N ALA A 165 1.96 -4.82 0.11
CA ALA A 165 1.52 -4.02 1.25
C ALA A 165 0.92 -4.93 2.33
N LEU A 166 1.60 -4.97 3.47
CA LEU A 166 1.18 -5.69 4.66
C LEU A 166 0.07 -4.91 5.35
N THR A 167 -1.12 -5.45 5.42
CA THR A 167 -2.24 -4.81 6.13
C THR A 167 -2.43 -5.42 7.52
N MET A 168 -2.13 -6.71 7.67
CA MET A 168 -2.26 -7.47 8.92
C MET A 168 -3.60 -7.26 9.62
N LEU A 169 -4.67 -7.17 8.82
CA LEU A 169 -6.04 -7.04 9.28
C LEU A 169 -6.66 -8.43 9.43
N GLY A 170 -7.39 -8.62 10.52
CA GLY A 170 -8.14 -9.84 10.81
C GLY A 170 -9.56 -9.79 10.26
N ARG A 171 -10.50 -10.33 11.06
CA ARG A 171 -11.92 -10.32 10.75
C ARG A 171 -12.47 -8.90 10.72
N THR A 172 -13.36 -8.62 9.77
CA THR A 172 -14.15 -7.38 9.78
C THR A 172 -15.08 -7.36 11.00
N LEU A 173 -15.13 -6.25 11.70
CA LEU A 173 -15.99 -6.04 12.86
C LEU A 173 -17.46 -5.85 12.44
N GLU A 174 -18.35 -5.74 13.42
CA GLU A 174 -19.82 -5.66 13.19
C GLU A 174 -20.24 -4.43 12.40
N ASP A 175 -19.46 -3.35 12.46
CA ASP A 175 -19.70 -2.12 11.69
C ASP A 175 -19.44 -2.27 10.17
N GLY A 176 -18.89 -3.40 9.75
CA GLY A 176 -18.59 -3.70 8.34
C GLY A 176 -17.42 -2.89 7.74
N GLN A 177 -16.73 -2.09 8.55
CA GLN A 177 -15.68 -1.17 8.13
C GLN A 177 -14.36 -1.39 8.87
N HIS A 178 -14.39 -1.51 10.18
CA HIS A 178 -13.19 -1.76 10.97
C HIS A 178 -12.83 -3.24 11.02
N HIS A 179 -11.57 -3.53 11.34
CA HIS A 179 -11.03 -4.89 11.36
C HIS A 179 -10.27 -5.15 12.67
N GLU A 180 -10.24 -6.42 13.08
CA GLU A 180 -9.30 -6.86 14.09
C GLU A 180 -7.88 -6.57 13.65
N MET A 181 -7.05 -6.04 14.54
CA MET A 181 -5.61 -5.86 14.27
C MET A 181 -4.86 -7.13 14.64
N ARG A 182 -3.99 -7.57 13.76
CA ARG A 182 -3.18 -8.78 13.96
C ARG A 182 -1.70 -8.44 13.83
N TRP A 183 -1.25 -7.54 14.69
CA TRP A 183 0.08 -6.93 14.66
C TRP A 183 1.10 -7.60 15.57
N GLU A 184 0.80 -8.79 16.06
CA GLU A 184 1.72 -9.60 16.84
C GLU A 184 2.98 -9.93 15.99
N ALA A 185 4.15 -9.76 16.60
CA ALA A 185 5.44 -9.95 15.92
C ALA A 185 5.60 -11.36 15.33
N GLU A 186 5.20 -12.39 16.06
CA GLU A 186 5.25 -13.79 15.61
C GLU A 186 4.35 -14.05 14.40
N ARG A 187 3.21 -13.36 14.33
CA ARG A 187 2.30 -13.45 13.18
C ARG A 187 2.89 -12.77 11.96
N LEU A 188 3.58 -11.64 12.16
CA LEU A 188 4.34 -10.97 11.09
C LEU A 188 5.46 -11.89 10.57
N ASP A 189 6.25 -12.51 11.45
CA ASP A 189 7.30 -13.47 11.08
C ASP A 189 6.73 -14.59 10.20
N SER A 190 5.61 -15.18 10.60
CA SER A 190 4.94 -16.25 9.85
C SER A 190 4.43 -15.77 8.50
N THR A 191 3.80 -14.58 8.45
CA THR A 191 3.25 -13.99 7.23
C THR A 191 4.35 -13.68 6.22
N ILE A 192 5.45 -13.08 6.66
CA ILE A 192 6.59 -12.75 5.81
C ILE A 192 7.31 -14.01 5.34
N GLY A 193 7.44 -15.02 6.20
CA GLY A 193 7.95 -16.34 5.82
C GLY A 193 7.13 -16.98 4.69
N HIS A 194 5.80 -16.86 4.77
CA HIS A 194 4.89 -17.32 3.71
C HIS A 194 5.06 -16.53 2.39
N ILE A 195 5.15 -15.21 2.46
CA ILE A 195 5.39 -14.35 1.29
C ILE A 195 6.74 -14.71 0.64
N ARG A 196 7.80 -14.85 1.43
CA ARG A 196 9.15 -15.24 0.96
C ARG A 196 9.13 -16.59 0.24
N SER A 197 8.49 -17.59 0.83
CA SER A 197 8.36 -18.91 0.22
C SER A 197 7.59 -18.85 -1.10
N ALA A 198 6.51 -18.06 -1.17
CA ALA A 198 5.72 -17.92 -2.38
C ALA A 198 6.41 -17.10 -3.49
N ALA A 199 7.27 -16.15 -3.12
CA ALA A 199 8.06 -15.34 -4.04
C ALA A 199 9.20 -16.14 -4.70
N GLY A 200 9.78 -17.14 -3.99
CA GLY A 200 10.91 -17.90 -4.48
C GLY A 200 12.07 -17.01 -4.91
N ASP A 201 12.58 -17.20 -6.13
CA ASP A 201 13.70 -16.43 -6.68
C ASP A 201 13.42 -14.93 -6.83
N ARG A 202 12.14 -14.54 -6.83
CA ARG A 202 11.74 -13.12 -6.89
C ARG A 202 11.89 -12.40 -5.56
N TRP A 203 12.15 -13.10 -4.45
CA TRP A 203 12.22 -12.48 -3.13
C TRP A 203 13.13 -11.24 -3.08
N SER A 204 14.29 -11.30 -3.70
CA SER A 204 15.25 -10.18 -3.75
C SER A 204 14.77 -8.95 -4.56
N GLN A 205 13.70 -9.12 -5.35
CA GLN A 205 13.10 -8.06 -6.17
C GLN A 205 11.77 -7.56 -5.59
N LEU A 206 11.28 -8.21 -4.53
CA LEU A 206 10.00 -7.89 -3.90
C LEU A 206 10.23 -6.93 -2.74
N GLU A 207 9.53 -5.80 -2.77
CA GLU A 207 9.51 -4.85 -1.67
C GLU A 207 8.35 -5.14 -0.72
N LEU A 208 8.57 -4.97 0.58
CA LEU A 208 7.53 -5.03 1.59
C LEU A 208 7.18 -3.63 2.08
N HIS A 209 5.88 -3.35 2.14
CA HIS A 209 5.33 -2.07 2.54
C HIS A 209 4.48 -2.19 3.80
N ALA A 210 4.56 -1.17 4.67
CA ALA A 210 3.70 -1.00 5.82
C ALA A 210 3.10 0.41 5.88
N LEU A 211 1.78 0.51 6.08
CA LEU A 211 1.12 1.77 6.38
C LEU A 211 1.17 2.03 7.89
N VAL A 212 1.98 2.99 8.31
CA VAL A 212 2.04 3.44 9.69
C VAL A 212 0.73 4.13 10.06
N GLN A 213 0.01 3.56 11.01
CA GLN A 213 -1.32 4.05 11.42
C GLN A 213 -1.25 5.27 12.35
N ALA A 214 -0.19 5.35 13.17
CA ALA A 214 0.06 6.48 14.05
C ALA A 214 1.54 6.84 14.10
N VAL A 215 1.82 8.14 13.99
CA VAL A 215 3.11 8.76 14.27
C VAL A 215 2.92 9.62 15.51
N ILE A 216 3.65 9.33 16.60
CA ILE A 216 3.51 10.05 17.88
C ILE A 216 4.89 10.47 18.37
N VAL A 217 5.25 11.74 18.16
CA VAL A 217 6.50 12.31 18.71
C VAL A 217 6.33 12.54 20.20
N THR A 218 7.17 11.91 21.01
CA THR A 218 7.07 11.96 22.49
C THR A 218 8.39 11.61 23.18
N GLU A 219 8.60 12.19 24.35
CA GLU A 219 9.70 11.81 25.25
C GLU A 219 9.30 10.68 26.23
N THR A 220 8.03 10.30 26.25
CA THR A 220 7.48 9.28 27.19
C THR A 220 7.08 8.00 26.45
N ARG A 221 7.96 7.46 25.60
CA ARG A 221 7.72 6.27 24.78
C ARG A 221 7.17 5.09 25.57
N ALA A 222 7.68 4.87 26.79
CA ALA A 222 7.25 3.76 27.64
C ALA A 222 5.76 3.88 28.05
N GLN A 223 5.29 5.09 28.35
CA GLN A 223 3.89 5.34 28.71
C GLN A 223 2.98 5.19 27.49
N VAL A 224 3.37 5.74 26.35
CA VAL A 224 2.61 5.58 25.09
C VAL A 224 2.49 4.10 24.71
N ALA A 225 3.55 3.30 24.90
CA ALA A 225 3.50 1.86 24.64
C ALA A 225 2.49 1.13 25.55
N GLU A 226 2.40 1.52 26.82
CA GLU A 226 1.42 0.94 27.77
C GLU A 226 -0.01 1.33 27.40
N ASP A 227 -0.24 2.61 27.10
CA ASP A 227 -1.55 3.12 26.70
C ASP A 227 -2.06 2.45 25.42
N LEU A 228 -1.21 2.34 24.41
CA LEU A 228 -1.54 1.65 23.16
C LEU A 228 -1.74 0.14 23.36
N SER A 229 -0.99 -0.48 24.26
CA SER A 229 -1.18 -1.90 24.64
C SER A 229 -2.59 -2.15 25.16
N GLY A 230 -3.06 -1.29 26.06
CA GLY A 230 -4.44 -1.35 26.57
C GLY A 230 -5.50 -1.08 25.49
N GLN A 231 -5.30 -0.03 24.67
CA GLN A 231 -6.27 0.36 23.62
C GLN A 231 -6.41 -0.68 22.50
N LEU A 232 -5.31 -1.31 22.09
CA LEU A 232 -5.26 -2.25 20.99
C LEU A 232 -5.40 -3.71 21.42
N ALA A 233 -5.44 -3.97 22.72
CA ALA A 233 -5.42 -5.31 23.29
C ALA A 233 -4.25 -6.17 22.78
N LEU A 234 -3.08 -5.56 22.62
CA LEU A 234 -1.83 -6.19 22.19
C LEU A 234 -0.84 -6.23 23.33
N ARG A 235 0.07 -7.20 23.34
CA ARG A 235 1.20 -7.19 24.30
C ARG A 235 2.06 -5.94 24.05
N ARG A 236 2.55 -5.33 25.12
CA ARG A 236 3.44 -4.16 25.03
C ARG A 236 4.66 -4.42 24.12
N SER A 237 5.20 -5.63 24.15
CA SER A 237 6.29 -6.06 23.25
C SER A 237 5.91 -6.00 21.77
N ASP A 238 4.67 -6.36 21.42
CA ASP A 238 4.16 -6.31 20.06
C ASP A 238 3.91 -4.85 19.62
N VAL A 239 3.37 -4.01 20.52
CA VAL A 239 3.21 -2.57 20.27
C VAL A 239 4.56 -1.89 20.01
N LEU A 240 5.60 -2.25 20.75
CA LEU A 240 6.96 -1.72 20.54
C LEU A 240 7.65 -2.24 19.28
N ALA A 241 7.24 -3.40 18.76
CA ALA A 241 7.89 -4.06 17.63
C ALA A 241 7.17 -3.82 16.30
N THR A 242 5.84 -3.61 16.31
CA THR A 242 5.03 -3.56 15.09
C THR A 242 5.43 -2.43 14.13
N PRO A 243 5.52 -2.67 12.80
CA PRO A 243 5.82 -1.64 11.82
C PRO A 243 4.66 -0.67 11.57
N PHE A 244 3.49 -0.93 12.15
CA PHE A 244 2.27 -0.13 11.94
C PHE A 244 2.11 1.03 12.93
N LEU A 245 3.01 1.15 13.90
CA LEU A 245 3.08 2.23 14.89
C LEU A 245 4.49 2.80 14.92
N CYS A 246 4.62 4.12 14.94
CA CYS A 246 5.90 4.81 15.01
C CYS A 246 5.81 5.91 16.08
N PHE A 247 6.43 5.69 17.25
CA PHE A 247 6.33 6.62 18.37
C PHE A 247 7.61 6.64 19.20
N GLY A 248 7.85 7.78 19.85
CA GLY A 248 9.05 8.07 20.63
C GLY A 248 9.72 9.35 20.15
N SER A 249 11.00 9.55 20.51
CA SER A 249 11.82 10.60 19.91
C SER A 249 12.10 10.28 18.42
N PRO A 250 12.47 11.24 17.58
CA PRO A 250 12.83 10.98 16.20
C PRO A 250 13.91 9.89 16.05
N GLU A 251 14.89 9.86 16.96
CA GLU A 251 15.96 8.86 16.98
C GLU A 251 15.43 7.45 17.31
N GLU A 252 14.55 7.33 18.31
CA GLU A 252 13.91 6.07 18.68
C GLU A 252 13.06 5.53 17.53
N MET A 253 12.30 6.41 16.85
CA MET A 253 11.51 6.06 15.69
C MET A 253 12.39 5.61 14.52
N ALA A 254 13.50 6.30 14.24
CA ALA A 254 14.43 5.92 13.19
C ALA A 254 15.04 4.52 13.44
N HIS A 255 15.50 4.26 14.67
CA HIS A 255 16.01 2.94 15.05
C HIS A 255 14.94 1.84 14.95
N HIS A 256 13.68 2.16 15.31
CA HIS A 256 12.57 1.23 15.17
C HIS A 256 12.32 0.83 13.71
N LEU A 257 12.30 1.77 12.78
CA LEU A 257 12.11 1.49 11.35
C LEU A 257 13.27 0.66 10.78
N LEU A 258 14.51 0.96 11.18
CA LEU A 258 15.68 0.16 10.80
C LEU A 258 15.61 -1.26 11.38
N ALA A 259 15.12 -1.42 12.60
CA ALA A 259 14.88 -2.75 13.20
C ALA A 259 13.78 -3.53 12.44
N CYS A 260 12.70 -2.87 12.01
CA CYS A 260 11.68 -3.49 11.16
C CYS A 260 12.26 -3.94 9.81
N ARG A 261 13.11 -3.12 9.21
CA ARG A 261 13.82 -3.50 7.97
C ARG A 261 14.75 -4.69 8.19
N ALA A 262 15.54 -4.68 9.25
CA ALA A 262 16.49 -5.76 9.56
C ALA A 262 15.77 -7.09 9.84
N ARG A 263 14.66 -7.06 10.61
CA ARG A 263 13.92 -8.28 10.97
C ARG A 263 13.07 -8.81 9.83
N TRP A 264 12.35 -7.93 9.14
CA TRP A 264 11.26 -8.30 8.24
C TRP A 264 11.49 -7.94 6.78
N GLY A 265 12.51 -7.13 6.47
CA GLY A 265 12.76 -6.63 5.14
C GLY A 265 11.78 -5.54 4.70
N ILE A 266 11.03 -4.94 5.65
CA ILE A 266 10.11 -3.84 5.33
C ILE A 266 10.95 -2.58 5.10
N SER A 267 10.93 -2.07 3.87
CA SER A 267 11.71 -0.90 3.44
C SER A 267 10.84 0.27 3.01
N TYR A 268 9.56 0.04 2.74
CA TYR A 268 8.63 1.05 2.30
C TYR A 268 7.60 1.35 3.40
N PHE A 269 7.66 2.55 3.96
CA PHE A 269 6.73 3.00 5.00
C PHE A 269 5.92 4.19 4.49
N THR A 270 4.59 4.10 4.58
CA THR A 270 3.70 5.24 4.31
C THR A 270 3.18 5.81 5.62
N VAL A 271 3.18 7.12 5.74
CA VAL A 271 2.69 7.87 6.90
C VAL A 271 1.69 8.93 6.45
N ARG A 272 0.84 9.39 7.39
CA ARG A 272 -0.10 10.50 7.14
C ARG A 272 0.40 11.83 7.69
N ASP A 273 1.40 11.81 8.56
CA ASP A 273 1.98 12.99 9.21
C ASP A 273 3.32 13.35 8.55
N ILE A 274 3.31 14.34 7.67
CA ILE A 274 4.51 14.82 6.97
C ILE A 274 5.45 15.53 7.94
N GLU A 275 4.92 16.40 8.80
CA GLU A 275 5.74 17.27 9.67
C GLU A 275 6.42 16.46 10.78
N GLY A 276 5.65 15.61 11.46
CA GLY A 276 6.17 14.76 12.54
C GLY A 276 7.15 13.68 12.04
N PHE A 277 7.01 13.24 10.78
CA PHE A 277 7.85 12.16 10.25
C PHE A 277 9.09 12.64 9.47
N ALA A 278 9.12 13.85 8.95
CA ALA A 278 10.26 14.35 8.18
C ALA A 278 11.62 14.27 8.92
N PRO A 279 11.72 14.60 10.23
CA PRO A 279 12.97 14.43 10.98
C PRO A 279 13.39 12.96 11.10
N VAL A 280 12.43 12.06 11.29
CA VAL A 280 12.66 10.59 11.39
C VAL A 280 13.29 10.07 10.09
N MET A 281 12.70 10.44 8.95
CA MET A 281 13.19 10.03 7.64
C MET A 281 14.63 10.53 7.38
N ALA A 282 14.95 11.76 7.76
CA ALA A 282 16.30 12.31 7.63
C ALA A 282 17.32 11.49 8.45
N LEU A 283 16.94 11.10 9.67
CA LEU A 283 17.77 10.25 10.54
C LEU A 283 17.95 8.84 9.97
N VAL A 284 16.87 8.17 9.51
CA VAL A 284 16.95 6.85 8.86
C VAL A 284 17.95 6.89 7.70
N ARG A 285 17.85 7.90 6.81
CA ARG A 285 18.76 8.05 5.67
C ARG A 285 20.21 8.32 6.08
N SER A 286 20.42 9.03 7.19
CA SER A 286 21.76 9.28 7.74
C SER A 286 22.39 8.02 8.30
N LEU A 287 21.63 7.27 9.10
CA LEU A 287 22.08 6.00 9.72
C LEU A 287 22.37 4.93 8.68
N ASP A 288 21.53 4.85 7.63
CA ASP A 288 21.67 3.87 6.54
C ASP A 288 22.94 4.08 5.70
N ARG A 289 23.41 5.33 5.58
CA ARG A 289 24.66 5.66 4.88
C ARG A 289 25.91 5.38 5.70
N ALA A 290 25.76 5.21 7.01
CA ALA A 290 26.84 4.96 7.93
C ALA A 290 27.15 3.46 8.16
N THR A 291 26.23 2.57 7.67
CA THR A 291 26.36 1.09 7.69
C THR A 291 26.73 0.54 6.32
#